data_5ff65b0f932caaa9a3307ba317632614
#
_entry.id   5ff65b0f932caaa9a3307ba317632614
#
_cell.length_a   1.000
_cell.length_b   1.000
_cell.length_c   1.000
_cell.angle_alpha   90.00
_cell.angle_beta   90.00
_cell.angle_gamma   90.00
#
_symmetry.space_group_name_H-M   'P 1'
#
loop_
_entity.id
_entity.type
_entity.pdbx_description
1 polymer ?
#
loop_
_entity_poly.entity_id
_entity_poly.type
_entity_poly.pdbx_seq_one_letter_code
_entity_poly.pdbx_strand_id
1 'polypeptide(L)'
;MKTAAELCREGRVAADVGCDHAQLACWLAQNRSKLVLASDVRDGPLEAARRTVEERGVTNIKVIKSDGLREIDFADDVIICGMGGELIAEIMSGCRFLNGDTRFILQPMTKADYLRRWLYANGFEIIEERAAFEKPNRAYSIIYAGYVGCAGERKAIDDIFALTGKNTDPGYLRRLAEKLEKNAAGMSASDSFAKQAARLREQAAAILKMAEERE
;
A
#
# COMPACT_ATOMS: atom_id res chain seq x y z
N MET A 1 4.28 -4.46 -8.75
CA MET A 1 5.19 -5.35 -7.98
C MET A 1 6.64 -4.88 -7.96
N LYS A 2 7.29 -4.54 -9.09
CA LYS A 2 8.69 -4.07 -9.12
C LYS A 2 8.95 -2.89 -8.18
N THR A 3 8.14 -1.83 -8.26
CA THR A 3 8.23 -0.64 -7.40
C THR A 3 8.15 -0.96 -5.89
N ALA A 4 7.27 -1.88 -5.49
CA ALA A 4 7.17 -2.31 -4.09
C ALA A 4 8.42 -3.10 -3.66
N ALA A 5 8.91 -3.99 -4.52
CA ALA A 5 10.11 -4.76 -4.25
C ALA A 5 11.38 -3.89 -4.09
N GLU A 6 11.48 -2.81 -4.85
CA GLU A 6 12.59 -1.85 -4.77
C GLU A 6 12.64 -1.05 -3.45
N LEU A 7 11.52 -0.95 -2.74
CA LEU A 7 11.44 -0.30 -1.43
C LEU A 7 11.84 -1.21 -0.27
N CYS A 8 11.88 -2.54 -0.48
CA CYS A 8 12.37 -3.47 0.53
C CYS A 8 13.87 -3.27 0.76
N ARG A 9 14.28 -3.27 2.01
CA ARG A 9 15.69 -3.11 2.41
C ARG A 9 16.50 -4.38 2.16
N GLU A 10 17.75 -4.23 1.78
CA GLU A 10 18.62 -5.38 1.51
C GLU A 10 19.07 -6.10 2.78
N GLY A 11 19.19 -7.43 2.70
CA GLY A 11 19.66 -8.28 3.79
C GLY A 11 18.68 -8.42 4.96
N ARG A 12 17.45 -7.93 4.83
CA ARG A 12 16.41 -7.96 5.87
C ARG A 12 15.47 -9.15 5.72
N VAL A 13 14.70 -9.42 6.78
CA VAL A 13 13.59 -10.38 6.74
C VAL A 13 12.35 -9.64 6.21
N ALA A 14 11.80 -10.15 5.11
CA ALA A 14 10.59 -9.60 4.52
C ALA A 14 9.38 -10.51 4.78
N ALA A 15 8.21 -9.92 5.03
CA ALA A 15 6.92 -10.62 5.05
C ALA A 15 6.09 -10.16 3.85
N ASP A 16 5.76 -11.10 2.95
CA ASP A 16 4.85 -10.88 1.81
C ASP A 16 3.47 -11.40 2.18
N VAL A 17 2.56 -10.49 2.56
CA VAL A 17 1.23 -10.81 3.11
C VAL A 17 0.19 -10.79 2.00
N GLY A 18 -0.52 -11.92 1.84
CA GLY A 18 -1.37 -12.17 0.67
C GLY A 18 -0.52 -12.49 -0.55
N CYS A 19 0.44 -13.42 -0.38
CA CYS A 19 1.48 -13.71 -1.35
C CYS A 19 0.98 -14.37 -2.65
N ASP A 20 -0.28 -14.84 -2.67
CA ASP A 20 -0.91 -15.52 -3.80
C ASP A 20 0.01 -16.64 -4.36
N HIS A 21 0.59 -16.45 -5.55
CA HIS A 21 1.53 -17.38 -6.18
C HIS A 21 3.01 -17.15 -5.77
N ALA A 22 3.29 -16.38 -4.73
CA ALA A 22 4.63 -16.07 -4.22
C ALA A 22 5.63 -15.52 -5.26
N GLN A 23 5.14 -14.86 -6.32
CA GLN A 23 6.01 -14.29 -7.36
C GLN A 23 6.90 -13.19 -6.81
N LEU A 24 6.33 -12.31 -5.97
CA LEU A 24 7.08 -11.25 -5.30
C LEU A 24 8.03 -11.82 -4.26
N ALA A 25 7.56 -12.76 -3.43
CA ALA A 25 8.38 -13.43 -2.43
C ALA A 25 9.63 -14.10 -3.05
N CYS A 26 9.48 -14.81 -4.17
CA CYS A 26 10.60 -15.42 -4.88
C CYS A 26 11.60 -14.38 -5.38
N TRP A 27 11.10 -13.28 -5.96
CA TRP A 27 11.97 -12.21 -6.43
C TRP A 27 12.77 -11.58 -5.28
N LEU A 28 12.09 -11.30 -4.15
CA LEU A 28 12.74 -10.74 -2.96
C LEU A 28 13.81 -11.67 -2.39
N ALA A 29 13.51 -12.96 -2.28
CA ALA A 29 14.43 -13.95 -1.75
C ALA A 29 15.68 -14.13 -2.63
N GLN A 30 15.56 -13.99 -3.94
CA GLN A 30 16.66 -14.11 -4.89
C GLN A 30 17.51 -12.83 -4.99
N ASN A 31 16.94 -11.65 -4.70
CA ASN A 31 17.60 -10.39 -5.03
C ASN A 31 17.84 -9.45 -3.84
N ARG A 32 17.12 -9.59 -2.74
CA ARG A 32 17.15 -8.59 -1.65
C ARG A 32 17.15 -9.15 -0.24
N SER A 33 16.25 -10.07 0.05
CA SER A 33 15.95 -10.46 1.42
C SER A 33 16.74 -11.69 1.83
N LYS A 34 17.26 -11.71 3.06
CA LYS A 34 17.92 -12.90 3.61
C LYS A 34 16.93 -14.04 3.90
N LEU A 35 15.67 -13.70 4.18
CA LEU A 35 14.56 -14.61 4.42
C LEU A 35 13.27 -13.90 4.00
N VAL A 36 12.35 -14.64 3.37
CA VAL A 36 11.00 -14.15 3.08
C VAL A 36 9.96 -15.06 3.74
N LEU A 37 9.03 -14.45 4.46
CA LEU A 37 7.85 -15.09 5.02
C LEU A 37 6.68 -14.80 4.05
N ALA A 38 6.34 -15.78 3.21
CA ALA A 38 5.25 -15.66 2.25
C ALA A 38 3.97 -16.20 2.88
N SER A 39 2.96 -15.36 3.06
CA SER A 39 1.75 -15.77 3.78
C SER A 39 0.46 -15.50 2.98
N ASP A 40 -0.53 -16.37 3.16
CA ASP A 40 -1.91 -16.19 2.72
C ASP A 40 -2.85 -16.87 3.72
N VAL A 41 -4.10 -16.45 3.75
CA VAL A 41 -5.13 -17.06 4.63
C VAL A 41 -5.73 -18.31 3.98
N ARG A 42 -5.67 -18.44 2.65
CA ARG A 42 -6.32 -19.51 1.88
C ARG A 42 -5.33 -20.59 1.48
N ASP A 43 -5.77 -21.84 1.56
CA ASP A 43 -4.92 -23.00 1.23
C ASP A 43 -4.52 -23.07 -0.24
N GLY A 44 -5.43 -22.76 -1.17
CA GLY A 44 -5.14 -22.78 -2.62
C GLY A 44 -3.97 -21.88 -3.04
N PRO A 45 -3.95 -20.57 -2.69
CA PRO A 45 -2.78 -19.72 -2.85
C PRO A 45 -1.51 -20.25 -2.22
N LEU A 46 -1.58 -20.82 -1.00
CA LEU A 46 -0.40 -21.38 -0.33
C LEU A 46 0.17 -22.60 -1.08
N GLU A 47 -0.69 -23.46 -1.64
CA GLU A 47 -0.24 -24.57 -2.48
C GLU A 47 0.42 -24.09 -3.77
N ALA A 48 -0.15 -23.06 -4.40
CA ALA A 48 0.46 -22.43 -5.57
C ALA A 48 1.80 -21.77 -5.23
N ALA A 49 1.87 -21.09 -4.07
CA ALA A 49 3.11 -20.50 -3.56
C ALA A 49 4.20 -21.53 -3.35
N ARG A 50 3.91 -22.68 -2.69
CA ARG A 50 4.87 -23.76 -2.48
C ARG A 50 5.41 -24.32 -3.79
N ARG A 51 4.53 -24.57 -4.77
CA ARG A 51 4.94 -25.04 -6.11
C ARG A 51 5.87 -24.02 -6.79
N THR A 52 5.52 -22.73 -6.77
CA THR A 52 6.37 -21.69 -7.35
C THR A 52 7.75 -21.62 -6.69
N VAL A 53 7.81 -21.73 -5.36
CA VAL A 53 9.06 -21.73 -4.60
C VAL A 53 9.93 -22.92 -4.98
N GLU A 54 9.34 -24.12 -5.06
CA GLU A 54 10.03 -25.35 -5.46
C GLU A 54 10.54 -25.28 -6.91
N GLU A 55 9.68 -24.91 -7.85
CA GLU A 55 10.04 -24.76 -9.28
C GLU A 55 11.17 -23.78 -9.50
N ARG A 56 11.26 -22.73 -8.68
CA ARG A 56 12.34 -21.73 -8.77
C ARG A 56 13.60 -22.09 -7.99
N GLY A 57 13.57 -23.18 -7.22
CA GLY A 57 14.69 -23.63 -6.40
C GLY A 57 15.10 -22.64 -5.30
N VAL A 58 14.16 -21.84 -4.78
CA VAL A 58 14.45 -20.81 -3.77
C VAL A 58 14.35 -21.42 -2.37
N THR A 59 15.43 -21.31 -1.58
CA THR A 59 15.53 -21.99 -0.28
C THR A 59 15.29 -21.10 0.94
N ASN A 60 15.34 -19.78 0.76
CA ASN A 60 15.17 -18.77 1.82
C ASN A 60 13.76 -18.19 1.85
N ILE A 61 12.74 -19.01 1.58
CA ILE A 61 11.31 -18.67 1.74
C ILE A 61 10.65 -19.65 2.70
N LYS A 62 9.83 -19.12 3.61
CA LYS A 62 8.88 -19.89 4.41
C LYS A 62 7.46 -19.53 3.98
N VAL A 63 6.70 -20.54 3.54
CA VAL A 63 5.28 -20.37 3.20
C VAL A 63 4.45 -20.65 4.45
N ILE A 64 3.68 -19.67 4.90
CA ILE A 64 2.97 -19.67 6.19
C ILE A 64 1.48 -19.43 5.94
N LYS A 65 0.60 -20.22 6.56
CA LYS A 65 -0.83 -19.90 6.62
C LYS A 65 -1.05 -18.88 7.72
N SER A 66 -1.52 -17.69 7.36
CA SER A 66 -1.73 -16.60 8.31
C SER A 66 -2.93 -15.73 7.90
N ASP A 67 -3.73 -15.34 8.87
CA ASP A 67 -4.72 -14.29 8.73
C ASP A 67 -4.04 -12.93 8.95
N GLY A 68 -3.61 -12.32 7.86
CA GLY A 68 -2.78 -11.13 7.91
C GLY A 68 -1.43 -11.39 8.57
N LEU A 69 -1.13 -10.68 9.66
CA LEU A 69 0.13 -10.76 10.42
C LEU A 69 0.06 -11.60 11.69
N ARG A 70 -1.05 -12.30 11.95
CA ARG A 70 -1.29 -12.99 13.24
C ARG A 70 -0.30 -14.11 13.54
N GLU A 71 0.11 -14.85 12.51
CA GLU A 71 1.03 -15.99 12.61
C GLU A 71 2.48 -15.62 12.21
N ILE A 72 2.75 -14.32 12.07
CA ILE A 72 4.08 -13.79 11.81
C ILE A 72 4.61 -13.16 13.09
N ASP A 73 5.70 -13.69 13.62
CA ASP A 73 6.27 -13.22 14.88
C ASP A 73 7.30 -12.09 14.69
N PHE A 74 7.88 -11.99 13.50
CA PHE A 74 8.89 -10.99 13.20
C PHE A 74 9.05 -10.78 11.68
N ALA A 75 9.18 -9.53 11.28
CA ALA A 75 9.71 -9.11 9.99
C ALA A 75 10.30 -7.70 10.12
N ASP A 76 11.35 -7.42 9.35
CA ASP A 76 11.90 -6.07 9.23
C ASP A 76 11.08 -5.23 8.25
N ASP A 77 10.69 -5.84 7.12
CA ASP A 77 9.88 -5.22 6.06
C ASP A 77 8.60 -6.03 5.83
N VAL A 78 7.45 -5.38 5.90
CA VAL A 78 6.14 -5.98 5.69
C VAL A 78 5.55 -5.44 4.39
N ILE A 79 5.26 -6.32 3.44
CA ILE A 79 4.68 -5.97 2.15
C ILE A 79 3.23 -6.42 2.13
N ILE A 80 2.29 -5.49 1.87
CA ILE A 80 0.86 -5.77 1.72
C ILE A 80 0.39 -5.07 0.44
N CYS A 81 0.26 -5.83 -0.64
CA CYS A 81 -0.09 -5.31 -1.95
C CYS A 81 -1.38 -5.93 -2.50
N GLY A 82 -2.09 -5.19 -3.36
CA GLY A 82 -3.26 -5.74 -4.06
C GLY A 82 -4.55 -5.77 -3.23
N MET A 83 -4.61 -5.07 -2.11
CA MET A 83 -5.74 -5.09 -1.18
C MET A 83 -6.40 -3.71 -1.05
N GLY A 84 -7.64 -3.66 -0.51
CA GLY A 84 -8.26 -2.39 -0.14
C GLY A 84 -7.57 -1.75 1.06
N GLY A 85 -7.55 -0.40 1.13
CA GLY A 85 -6.89 0.31 2.21
C GLY A 85 -7.46 0.01 3.60
N GLU A 86 -8.75 -0.30 3.70
CA GLU A 86 -9.40 -0.71 4.94
C GLU A 86 -8.88 -2.07 5.43
N LEU A 87 -8.75 -3.04 4.52
CA LEU A 87 -8.20 -4.35 4.84
C LEU A 87 -6.71 -4.28 5.20
N ILE A 88 -5.94 -3.44 4.50
CA ILE A 88 -4.54 -3.20 4.86
C ILE A 88 -4.42 -2.66 6.28
N ALA A 89 -5.26 -1.68 6.65
CA ALA A 89 -5.29 -1.10 7.99
C ALA A 89 -5.66 -2.15 9.06
N GLU A 90 -6.63 -3.02 8.77
CA GLU A 90 -7.03 -4.13 9.63
C GLU A 90 -5.87 -5.11 9.86
N ILE A 91 -5.20 -5.54 8.78
CA ILE A 91 -4.03 -6.42 8.86
C ILE A 91 -2.92 -5.78 9.70
N MET A 92 -2.63 -4.50 9.49
CA MET A 92 -1.60 -3.78 10.24
C MET A 92 -1.94 -3.64 11.72
N SER A 93 -3.22 -3.47 12.06
CA SER A 93 -3.66 -3.41 13.47
C SER A 93 -3.40 -4.70 14.25
N GLY A 94 -3.31 -5.83 13.56
CA GLY A 94 -2.96 -7.13 14.11
C GLY A 94 -1.45 -7.39 14.28
N CYS A 95 -0.59 -6.45 13.90
CA CYS A 95 0.86 -6.61 14.01
C CYS A 95 1.33 -6.55 15.46
N ARG A 96 1.99 -7.63 15.95
CA ARG A 96 2.47 -7.75 17.32
C ARG A 96 3.95 -7.40 17.50
N PHE A 97 4.68 -7.21 16.40
CA PHE A 97 6.13 -6.96 16.42
C PHE A 97 6.51 -5.55 15.95
N LEU A 98 5.58 -4.58 16.12
CA LEU A 98 5.83 -3.18 15.78
C LEU A 98 6.99 -2.60 16.58
N ASN A 99 7.95 -2.00 15.88
CA ASN A 99 9.04 -1.23 16.47
C ASN A 99 9.51 -0.14 15.50
N GLY A 100 10.40 0.74 15.94
CA GLY A 100 10.89 1.87 15.13
C GLY A 100 11.70 1.46 13.88
N ASP A 101 12.14 0.21 13.76
CA ASP A 101 12.86 -0.31 12.59
C ASP A 101 11.94 -1.06 11.61
N THR A 102 10.72 -1.44 12.02
CA THR A 102 9.75 -2.10 11.13
C THR A 102 9.29 -1.14 10.05
N ARG A 103 9.30 -1.59 8.79
CA ARG A 103 8.83 -0.83 7.62
C ARG A 103 7.68 -1.56 6.94
N PHE A 104 6.77 -0.75 6.39
CA PHE A 104 5.59 -1.24 5.68
C PHE A 104 5.60 -0.71 4.25
N ILE A 105 5.48 -1.62 3.29
CA ILE A 105 5.36 -1.34 1.87
C ILE A 105 3.94 -1.71 1.46
N LEU A 106 3.10 -0.70 1.25
CA LEU A 106 1.67 -0.87 1.12
C LEU A 106 1.21 -0.43 -0.28
N GLN A 107 0.41 -1.28 -0.94
CA GLN A 107 -0.20 -0.90 -2.21
C GLN A 107 -1.72 -1.05 -2.11
N PRO A 108 -2.43 0.02 -1.69
CA PRO A 108 -3.88 0.03 -1.69
C PRO A 108 -4.44 0.13 -3.11
N MET A 109 -5.31 -0.82 -3.49
CA MET A 109 -6.05 -0.75 -4.76
C MET A 109 -7.23 0.23 -4.69
N THR A 110 -7.78 0.41 -3.50
CA THR A 110 -8.91 1.31 -3.20
C THR A 110 -8.70 1.93 -1.84
N LYS A 111 -9.39 3.04 -1.53
CA LYS A 111 -9.38 3.66 -0.20
C LYS A 111 -7.97 4.04 0.30
N ALA A 112 -7.10 4.53 -0.58
CA ALA A 112 -5.76 4.98 -0.21
C ALA A 112 -5.81 6.19 0.74
N ASP A 113 -6.79 7.06 0.57
CA ASP A 113 -7.07 8.21 1.44
C ASP A 113 -7.42 7.78 2.87
N TYR A 114 -8.26 6.76 3.03
CA TYR A 114 -8.56 6.15 4.33
C TYR A 114 -7.28 5.57 4.96
N LEU A 115 -6.50 4.80 4.21
CA LEU A 115 -5.27 4.18 4.73
C LEU A 115 -4.27 5.23 5.22
N ARG A 116 -4.06 6.32 4.49
CA ARG A 116 -3.17 7.41 4.91
C ARG A 116 -3.64 8.06 6.22
N ARG A 117 -4.95 8.34 6.35
CA ARG A 117 -5.51 8.85 7.60
C ARG A 117 -5.31 7.88 8.76
N TRP A 118 -5.56 6.60 8.51
CA TRP A 118 -5.36 5.56 9.50
C TRP A 118 -3.90 5.47 9.96
N LEU A 119 -2.95 5.51 9.04
CA LEU A 119 -1.52 5.48 9.36
C LEU A 119 -1.13 6.59 10.33
N TYR A 120 -1.43 7.85 10.00
CA TYR A 120 -1.11 8.97 10.87
C TYR A 120 -1.86 8.94 12.21
N ALA A 121 -3.09 8.43 12.23
CA ALA A 121 -3.86 8.28 13.46
C ALA A 121 -3.36 7.17 14.38
N ASN A 122 -2.57 6.21 13.87
CA ASN A 122 -2.11 5.03 14.61
C ASN A 122 -0.58 4.97 14.81
N GLY A 123 0.10 6.11 14.75
CA GLY A 123 1.52 6.22 15.09
C GLY A 123 2.47 5.78 13.98
N PHE A 124 2.02 5.82 12.74
CA PHE A 124 2.87 5.62 11.56
C PHE A 124 3.17 6.96 10.89
N GLU A 125 4.31 7.03 10.25
CA GLU A 125 4.68 8.11 9.34
C GLU A 125 4.93 7.55 7.95
N ILE A 126 4.38 8.23 6.94
CA ILE A 126 4.70 7.93 5.55
C ILE A 126 6.06 8.53 5.25
N ILE A 127 7.04 7.68 4.95
CA ILE A 127 8.42 8.08 4.66
C ILE A 127 8.49 8.55 3.20
N GLU A 128 7.97 7.73 2.29
CA GLU A 128 8.01 7.94 0.84
C GLU A 128 6.77 7.35 0.19
N GLU A 129 6.38 7.91 -0.96
CA GLU A 129 5.40 7.28 -1.85
C GLU A 129 5.89 7.32 -3.29
N ARG A 130 5.67 6.23 -4.02
CA ARG A 130 6.01 6.11 -5.45
C ARG A 130 4.79 5.75 -6.27
N ALA A 131 4.67 6.35 -7.44
CA ALA A 131 3.68 5.95 -8.42
C ALA A 131 4.05 4.58 -9.03
N ALA A 132 3.03 3.75 -9.23
CA ALA A 132 3.15 2.51 -9.99
C ALA A 132 2.03 2.47 -11.03
N PHE A 133 2.38 2.18 -12.27
CA PHE A 133 1.46 2.15 -13.39
C PHE A 133 1.25 0.72 -13.86
N GLU A 134 -0.01 0.31 -13.92
CA GLU A 134 -0.44 -0.97 -14.47
C GLU A 134 -1.44 -0.70 -15.58
N LYS A 135 -1.08 -0.95 -16.82
CA LYS A 135 -1.84 -0.60 -18.04
C LYS A 135 -2.01 0.92 -18.24
N PRO A 136 -2.42 1.41 -19.41
CA PRO A 136 -2.47 2.85 -19.69
C PRO A 136 -3.33 3.66 -18.71
N ASN A 137 -4.32 3.04 -18.04
CA ASN A 137 -5.33 3.75 -17.27
C ASN A 137 -5.36 3.44 -15.76
N ARG A 138 -4.41 2.67 -15.22
CA ARG A 138 -4.36 2.38 -13.78
C ARG A 138 -3.06 2.86 -13.18
N ALA A 139 -3.17 3.76 -12.22
CA ALA A 139 -2.07 4.22 -11.39
C ALA A 139 -2.38 3.91 -9.92
N TYR A 140 -1.37 3.46 -9.20
CA TYR A 140 -1.43 3.20 -7.77
C TYR A 140 -0.33 3.97 -7.07
N SER A 141 -0.52 4.26 -5.80
CA SER A 141 0.57 4.70 -4.93
C SER A 141 1.11 3.51 -4.15
N ILE A 142 2.41 3.37 -4.13
CA ILE A 142 3.12 2.48 -3.22
C ILE A 142 3.56 3.32 -2.04
N ILE A 143 3.01 3.05 -0.87
CA ILE A 143 3.26 3.79 0.36
C ILE A 143 4.36 3.07 1.14
N TYR A 144 5.45 3.76 1.44
CA TYR A 144 6.49 3.30 2.34
C TYR A 144 6.36 4.01 3.68
N ALA A 145 6.03 3.26 4.73
CA ALA A 145 5.73 3.80 6.04
C ALA A 145 6.56 3.13 7.14
N GLY A 146 6.82 3.87 8.22
CA GLY A 146 7.48 3.38 9.42
C GLY A 146 6.64 3.65 10.65
N TYR A 147 6.80 2.82 11.69
CA TYR A 147 6.17 3.04 12.97
C TYR A 147 7.04 3.99 13.82
N VAL A 148 6.44 5.09 14.27
CA VAL A 148 7.12 6.12 15.10
C VAL A 148 6.56 6.19 16.52
N GLY A 149 5.57 5.35 16.84
CA GLY A 149 4.94 5.31 18.15
C GLY A 149 3.75 6.26 18.28
N CYS A 150 2.94 6.02 19.28
CA CYS A 150 1.74 6.84 19.58
C CYS A 150 2.01 7.94 20.61
N ALA A 151 3.27 8.31 20.86
CA ALA A 151 3.63 9.36 21.80
C ALA A 151 3.38 10.74 21.15
N GLY A 152 2.19 11.28 21.33
CA GLY A 152 1.83 12.60 20.85
C GLY A 152 0.38 12.69 20.36
N GLU A 153 -0.05 13.89 20.01
CA GLU A 153 -1.34 14.11 19.36
C GLU A 153 -1.40 13.37 18.01
N ARG A 154 -2.51 12.65 17.78
CA ARG A 154 -2.78 12.01 16.50
C ARG A 154 -2.77 13.08 15.40
N LYS A 155 -1.83 12.99 14.48
CA LYS A 155 -1.72 13.96 13.38
C LYS A 155 -2.92 13.81 12.44
N ALA A 156 -3.79 14.80 12.45
CA ALA A 156 -4.80 14.92 11.40
C ALA A 156 -4.11 15.40 10.12
N ILE A 157 -4.45 14.79 9.00
CA ILE A 157 -4.01 15.22 7.67
C ILE A 157 -5.18 15.85 6.93
N ASP A 158 -4.90 16.86 6.10
CA ASP A 158 -5.92 17.48 5.27
C ASP A 158 -6.40 16.55 4.14
N ASP A 159 -7.48 16.94 3.49
CA ASP A 159 -8.11 16.12 2.46
C ASP A 159 -7.24 15.94 1.21
N ILE A 160 -6.50 16.96 0.80
CA ILE A 160 -5.63 16.87 -0.39
C ILE A 160 -4.47 15.94 -0.11
N PHE A 161 -3.81 16.08 1.04
CA PHE A 161 -2.75 15.15 1.42
C PHE A 161 -3.28 13.71 1.60
N ALA A 162 -4.48 13.52 2.14
CA ALA A 162 -5.08 12.19 2.23
C ALA A 162 -5.26 11.55 0.85
N LEU A 163 -5.62 12.32 -0.17
CA LEU A 163 -5.79 11.86 -1.54
C LEU A 163 -4.46 11.61 -2.27
N THR A 164 -3.49 12.52 -2.15
CA THR A 164 -2.23 12.52 -2.92
C THR A 164 -1.08 11.82 -2.19
N GLY A 165 -1.06 11.92 -0.86
CA GLY A 165 0.07 11.52 -0.03
C GLY A 165 1.33 12.31 -0.35
N LYS A 166 2.47 11.63 -0.25
CA LYS A 166 3.77 12.15 -0.68
C LYS A 166 4.08 11.89 -2.17
N ASN A 167 3.10 11.40 -2.93
CA ASN A 167 3.31 11.11 -4.33
C ASN A 167 3.40 12.41 -5.15
N THR A 168 4.49 12.56 -5.88
CA THR A 168 4.79 13.77 -6.68
C THR A 168 4.76 13.51 -8.18
N ASP A 169 4.48 12.29 -8.61
CA ASP A 169 4.45 11.94 -10.03
C ASP A 169 3.27 12.63 -10.75
N PRO A 170 3.51 13.48 -11.77
CA PRO A 170 2.45 14.20 -12.45
C PRO A 170 1.43 13.27 -13.13
N GLY A 171 1.87 12.15 -13.68
CA GLY A 171 1.00 11.17 -14.32
C GLY A 171 0.06 10.49 -13.33
N TYR A 172 0.52 10.22 -12.10
CA TYR A 172 -0.32 9.72 -11.02
C TYR A 172 -1.35 10.76 -10.60
N LEU A 173 -0.91 12.00 -10.36
CA LEU A 173 -1.77 13.09 -9.91
C LEU A 173 -2.87 13.40 -10.94
N ARG A 174 -2.54 13.43 -12.24
CA ARG A 174 -3.55 13.63 -13.30
C ARG A 174 -4.62 12.53 -13.28
N ARG A 175 -4.22 11.27 -13.18
CA ARG A 175 -5.20 10.16 -13.13
C ARG A 175 -6.05 10.18 -11.87
N LEU A 176 -5.50 10.64 -10.77
CA LEU A 176 -6.25 10.84 -9.53
C LEU A 176 -7.31 11.93 -9.73
N ALA A 177 -6.95 13.06 -10.32
CA ALA A 177 -7.87 14.15 -10.64
C ALA A 177 -8.98 13.70 -11.62
N GLU A 178 -8.62 13.01 -12.71
CA GLU A 178 -9.59 12.44 -13.66
C GLU A 178 -10.59 11.48 -12.99
N LYS A 179 -10.11 10.65 -12.05
CA LYS A 179 -10.97 9.75 -11.26
C LYS A 179 -11.95 10.52 -10.39
N LEU A 180 -11.52 11.60 -9.74
CA LEU A 180 -12.37 12.45 -8.91
C LEU A 180 -13.43 13.15 -9.77
N GLU A 181 -13.06 13.69 -10.92
CA GLU A 181 -13.99 14.30 -11.89
C GLU A 181 -15.04 13.28 -12.37
N LYS A 182 -14.61 12.08 -12.75
CA LYS A 182 -15.51 11.00 -13.18
C LYS A 182 -16.50 10.64 -12.07
N ASN A 183 -16.04 10.56 -10.82
CA ASN A 183 -16.90 10.28 -9.67
C ASN A 183 -17.91 11.42 -9.45
N ALA A 184 -17.47 12.69 -9.55
CA ALA A 184 -18.34 13.85 -9.43
C ALA A 184 -19.41 13.89 -10.54
N ALA A 185 -19.04 13.55 -11.77
CA ALA A 185 -19.98 13.50 -12.90
C ALA A 185 -21.02 12.38 -12.76
N GLY A 186 -20.68 11.26 -12.10
CA GLY A 186 -21.60 10.14 -11.85
C GLY A 186 -22.60 10.39 -10.71
N MET A 187 -22.48 11.50 -9.97
CA MET A 187 -23.40 11.83 -8.89
C MET A 187 -24.68 12.44 -9.41
N SER A 188 -25.83 11.99 -8.87
CA SER A 188 -27.15 12.50 -9.26
C SER A 188 -27.36 13.95 -8.76
N ALA A 189 -28.31 14.66 -9.37
CA ALA A 189 -28.62 16.07 -9.16
C ALA A 189 -29.37 16.38 -7.83
N SER A 190 -29.34 15.54 -6.80
CA SER A 190 -29.91 15.89 -5.50
C SER A 190 -28.97 16.83 -4.71
N ASP A 191 -29.50 17.73 -3.90
CA ASP A 191 -28.71 18.75 -3.20
C ASP A 191 -27.57 18.21 -2.33
N SER A 192 -27.74 17.05 -1.69
CA SER A 192 -26.69 16.42 -0.90
C SER A 192 -25.55 15.89 -1.77
N PHE A 193 -25.87 15.35 -2.95
CA PHE A 193 -24.88 14.88 -3.91
C PHE A 193 -24.23 16.05 -4.68
N ALA A 194 -24.96 17.15 -4.91
CA ALA A 194 -24.42 18.34 -5.56
C ALA A 194 -23.25 18.94 -4.76
N LYS A 195 -23.37 19.05 -3.44
CA LYS A 195 -22.30 19.53 -2.55
C LYS A 195 -21.08 18.59 -2.58
N GLN A 196 -21.32 17.28 -2.56
CA GLN A 196 -20.23 16.29 -2.63
C GLN A 196 -19.54 16.32 -3.99
N ALA A 197 -20.30 16.43 -5.09
CA ALA A 197 -19.75 16.55 -6.43
C ALA A 197 -18.92 17.84 -6.59
N ALA A 198 -19.40 18.98 -6.06
CA ALA A 198 -18.64 20.23 -6.04
C ALA A 198 -17.29 20.07 -5.32
N ARG A 199 -17.29 19.48 -4.12
CA ARG A 199 -16.07 19.21 -3.35
C ARG A 199 -15.08 18.32 -4.12
N LEU A 200 -15.55 17.26 -4.80
CA LEU A 200 -14.68 16.41 -5.61
C LEU A 200 -14.05 17.17 -6.79
N ARG A 201 -14.79 18.09 -7.43
CA ARG A 201 -14.24 18.93 -8.50
C ARG A 201 -13.21 19.92 -7.98
N GLU A 202 -13.44 20.54 -6.83
CA GLU A 202 -12.45 21.42 -6.19
C GLU A 202 -11.16 20.67 -5.87
N GLN A 203 -11.28 19.45 -5.31
CA GLN A 203 -10.14 18.59 -5.04
C GLN A 203 -9.41 18.18 -6.32
N ALA A 204 -10.15 17.82 -7.37
CA ALA A 204 -9.57 17.45 -8.67
C ALA A 204 -8.79 18.63 -9.28
N ALA A 205 -9.35 19.83 -9.26
CA ALA A 205 -8.69 21.05 -9.75
C ALA A 205 -7.40 21.36 -8.96
N ALA A 206 -7.44 21.25 -7.63
CA ALA A 206 -6.26 21.45 -6.79
C ALA A 206 -5.14 20.43 -7.11
N ILE A 207 -5.50 19.15 -7.28
CA ILE A 207 -4.55 18.08 -7.62
C ILE A 207 -3.98 18.26 -9.03
N LEU A 208 -4.80 18.69 -9.99
CA LEU A 208 -4.34 18.96 -11.36
C LEU A 208 -3.31 20.11 -11.39
N LYS A 209 -3.56 21.18 -10.65
CA LYS A 209 -2.59 22.27 -10.47
C LYS A 209 -1.26 21.76 -9.88
N MET A 210 -1.32 20.88 -8.87
CA MET A 210 -0.11 20.25 -8.32
C MET A 210 0.66 19.40 -9.35
N ALA A 211 -0.03 18.78 -10.30
CA ALA A 211 0.61 18.03 -11.38
C ALA A 211 1.31 18.97 -12.37
N GLU A 212 0.69 20.08 -12.73
CA GLU A 212 1.24 21.09 -13.67
C GLU A 212 2.50 21.79 -13.11
N GLU A 213 2.52 22.07 -11.81
CA GLU A 213 3.67 22.70 -11.14
C GLU A 213 4.90 21.80 -11.05
N ARG A 214 4.79 20.52 -11.42
CA ARG A 214 5.85 19.50 -11.30
C ARG A 214 6.35 18.96 -12.65
N GLU A 215 5.85 19.49 -13.74
CA GLU A 215 6.37 19.28 -15.11
C GLU A 215 7.52 20.21 -15.45
#